data_d88703f99cce64f445b12edcef0c9ec5
#
_entry.id   d88703f99cce64f445b12edcef0c9ec5
#
_cell.length_a   1.000
_cell.length_b   1.000
_cell.length_c   1.000
_cell.angle_alpha   90.00
_cell.angle_beta   90.00
_cell.angle_gamma   90.00
#
_symmetry.space_group_name_H-M   'P 1'
#
loop_
_entity.id
_entity.type
_entity.pdbx_description
1 polymer ?
#
loop_
_entity_poly.entity_id
_entity_poly.type
_entity_poly.pdbx_seq_one_letter_code
_entity_poly.pdbx_strand_id
1 'polypeptide(L)' 'MTNKIRGYRNMVGKTQKQFATLLGITETSYRLKEAGIREFKQNEMKRIHSELQRLGINISISEIFF' A
#
# COMPACT_ATOMS: atom_id res chain seq x y z
N MET A 1 11.05 1.37 9.92
CA MET A 1 10.36 0.08 10.00
C MET A 1 9.83 -0.32 8.63
N THR A 2 10.02 -1.56 8.25
CA THR A 2 9.61 -2.05 6.93
C THR A 2 8.15 -2.43 6.96
N ASN A 3 7.37 -1.91 6.03
CA ASN A 3 6.00 -2.37 5.86
C ASN A 3 5.96 -3.59 4.92
N LYS A 4 4.83 -4.28 4.88
CA LYS A 4 4.66 -5.50 4.10
C LYS A 4 3.82 -5.29 2.84
N ILE A 5 3.59 -4.03 2.49
CA ILE A 5 2.66 -3.71 1.40
C ILE A 5 3.11 -4.26 0.05
N ARG A 6 4.42 -4.31 -0.19
CA ARG A 6 4.94 -4.80 -1.46
C ARG A 6 4.50 -6.24 -1.74
N GLY A 7 4.57 -7.09 -0.72
CA GLY A 7 4.16 -8.48 -0.86
C GLY A 7 2.68 -8.61 -1.16
N TYR A 8 1.86 -7.89 -0.43
CA TYR A 8 0.41 -7.93 -0.64
C TYR A 8 0.02 -7.32 -1.99
N ARG A 9 0.68 -6.22 -2.39
CA ARG A 9 0.44 -5.60 -3.69
C ARG A 9 0.75 -6.59 -4.82
N ASN A 10 1.89 -7.27 -4.72
CA ASN A 10 2.26 -8.28 -5.72
C ASN A 10 1.28 -9.44 -5.74
N MET A 11 0.79 -9.83 -4.57
CA MET A 11 -0.16 -10.93 -4.43
C MET A 11 -1.46 -10.65 -5.19
N VAL A 12 -1.91 -9.41 -5.24
CA VAL A 12 -3.12 -9.03 -5.96
C VAL A 12 -2.83 -8.55 -7.39
N GLY A 13 -1.58 -8.64 -7.84
CA GLY A 13 -1.22 -8.33 -9.22
C GLY A 13 -1.25 -6.85 -9.57
N LYS A 14 -1.09 -5.95 -8.61
CA LYS A 14 -1.13 -4.50 -8.85
C LYS A 14 0.27 -3.93 -8.92
N THR A 15 0.44 -2.92 -9.80
CA THR A 15 1.72 -2.22 -9.96
C THR A 15 1.83 -1.08 -8.96
N GLN A 16 3.06 -0.59 -8.76
CA GLN A 16 3.28 0.60 -7.93
C GLN A 16 2.54 1.81 -8.49
N LYS A 17 2.50 1.94 -9.81
CA LYS A 17 1.78 3.03 -10.47
C LYS A 17 0.28 2.97 -10.16
N GLN A 18 -0.30 1.77 -10.19
CA GLN A 18 -1.73 1.61 -9.89
C GLN A 18 -2.05 2.01 -8.45
N PHE A 19 -1.22 1.63 -7.50
CA PHE A 19 -1.43 2.03 -6.11
C PHE A 19 -1.15 3.51 -5.90
N ALA A 20 -0.17 4.09 -6.61
CA ALA A 20 0.06 5.54 -6.57
C ALA A 20 -1.18 6.29 -7.05
N THR A 21 -1.77 5.85 -8.15
CA THR A 21 -3.00 6.44 -8.69
C THR A 21 -4.14 6.32 -7.69
N LEU A 22 -4.27 5.17 -7.04
CA LEU A 22 -5.28 4.95 -6.01
C LEU A 22 -5.18 5.97 -4.88
N LEU A 23 -3.95 6.30 -4.49
CA LEU A 23 -3.68 7.23 -3.39
C LEU A 23 -3.64 8.70 -3.84
N GLY A 24 -3.67 8.95 -5.15
CA GLY A 24 -3.58 10.31 -5.68
C GLY A 24 -2.19 10.92 -5.53
N ILE A 25 -1.15 10.12 -5.52
CA ILE A 25 0.24 10.57 -5.38
C ILE A 25 1.05 10.11 -6.60
N THR A 26 2.26 10.64 -6.74
CA THR A 26 3.15 10.24 -7.83
C THR A 26 3.70 8.83 -7.57
N GLU A 27 4.09 8.16 -8.64
CA GLU A 27 4.72 6.83 -8.52
C GLU A 27 6.01 6.90 -7.71
N THR A 28 6.78 7.97 -7.88
CA THR A 28 8.02 8.17 -7.12
C THR A 28 7.73 8.27 -5.61
N SER A 29 6.73 9.08 -5.23
CA SER A 29 6.32 9.18 -3.83
C SER A 29 5.86 7.84 -3.28
N TYR A 30 5.06 7.11 -4.04
CA TYR A 30 4.60 5.80 -3.62
C TYR A 30 5.77 4.83 -3.40
N ARG A 31 6.73 4.82 -4.34
CA ARG A 31 7.90 3.95 -4.26
C ARG A 31 8.70 4.18 -3.00
N LEU A 32 8.89 5.47 -2.63
CA LEU A 32 9.61 5.82 -1.42
C LEU A 32 8.87 5.34 -0.16
N LYS A 33 7.55 5.44 -0.16
CA LYS A 33 6.73 4.97 0.96
C LYS A 33 6.76 3.44 1.06
N GLU A 34 6.66 2.76 -0.05
CA GLU A 34 6.72 1.29 -0.06
C GLU A 34 8.09 0.79 0.40
N ALA A 35 9.15 1.52 0.06
CA ALA A 35 10.52 1.17 0.47
C ALA A 35 10.80 1.47 1.94
N GLY A 36 9.88 2.14 2.64
CA GLY A 36 10.08 2.51 4.04
C GLY A 36 10.90 3.76 4.26
N ILE A 37 11.26 4.49 3.19
CA ILE A 37 12.00 5.75 3.29
C ILE A 37 11.08 6.88 3.76
N ARG A 38 9.81 6.82 3.35
CA ARG A 38 8.76 7.72 3.82
C ARG A 38 7.63 6.89 4.42
N GLU A 39 6.91 7.47 5.37
CA GLU A 39 5.78 6.79 5.98
C GLU A 39 4.50 7.04 5.19
N PHE A 40 3.63 6.04 5.15
CA PHE A 40 2.27 6.22 4.65
C PHE A 40 1.47 7.05 5.63
N LYS A 41 0.60 7.92 5.12
CA LYS A 41 -0.36 8.65 5.92
C LYS A 41 -1.51 7.72 6.30
N GLN A 42 -2.23 8.05 7.39
CA GLN A 42 -3.34 7.21 7.84
C GLN A 42 -4.41 7.02 6.77
N ASN A 43 -4.77 8.09 6.07
CA ASN A 43 -5.77 7.97 5.01
C ASN A 43 -5.29 7.11 3.85
N GLU A 44 -3.99 7.13 3.58
CA GLU A 44 -3.39 6.27 2.54
C GLU A 44 -3.43 4.81 2.97
N MET A 45 -3.10 4.53 4.22
CA MET A 45 -3.18 3.17 4.77
C MET A 45 -4.60 2.61 4.67
N LYS A 46 -5.59 3.42 5.00
CA LYS A 46 -6.99 3.02 4.93
C LYS A 46 -7.41 2.71 3.49
N ARG A 47 -6.99 3.51 2.54
CA ARG A 47 -7.30 3.28 1.13
C ARG A 47 -6.69 1.98 0.61
N ILE A 48 -5.43 1.74 0.94
CA ILE A 48 -4.76 0.50 0.56
C ILE A 48 -5.44 -0.69 1.21
N HIS A 49 -5.76 -0.59 2.49
CA HIS A 49 -6.45 -1.65 3.21
C HIS A 49 -7.80 -1.98 2.57
N SER A 50 -8.59 -0.96 2.24
CA SER A 50 -9.88 -1.16 1.59
C SER A 50 -9.73 -1.83 0.22
N GLU A 51 -8.73 -1.42 -0.54
CA GLU A 51 -8.48 -1.99 -1.86
C GLU A 51 -8.07 -3.46 -1.76
N LEU A 52 -7.20 -3.78 -0.80
CA LEU A 52 -6.79 -5.17 -0.59
C LEU A 52 -7.97 -6.03 -0.15
N GLN A 53 -8.85 -5.51 0.72
CA GLN A 53 -10.06 -6.22 1.11
C GLN A 53 -10.96 -6.49 -0.10
N ARG A 54 -11.13 -5.47 -0.95
CA ARG A 54 -11.94 -5.61 -2.16
C ARG A 54 -11.38 -6.69 -3.08
N LEU A 55 -10.06 -6.87 -3.09
CA LEU A 55 -9.37 -7.85 -3.92
C LEU A 55 -9.19 -9.21 -3.24
N GLY A 56 -9.77 -9.38 -2.07
CA GLY A 56 -9.78 -10.67 -1.39
C GLY A 56 -8.74 -10.87 -0.30
N ILE A 57 -7.94 -9.85 0.00
CA ILE A 57 -6.95 -9.92 1.08
C ILE A 57 -7.58 -9.38 2.36
N ASN A 58 -7.88 -10.27 3.28
CA ASN A 58 -8.62 -9.94 4.49
C ASN A 58 -7.68 -9.89 5.70
N ILE A 59 -6.93 -8.81 5.83
CA ILE A 59 -5.95 -8.60 6.90
C ILE A 59 -6.15 -7.21 7.50
N SER A 60 -5.60 -6.98 8.69
CA SER A 60 -5.68 -5.69 9.36
C SER A 60 -4.64 -4.71 8.83
N ILE A 61 -4.89 -3.42 9.05
CA ILE A 61 -3.92 -2.36 8.73
C ILE A 61 -2.60 -2.62 9.46
N SER A 62 -2.70 -3.06 10.72
CA SER A 62 -1.52 -3.35 11.53
C SER A 62 -0.64 -4.42 10.88
N GLU A 63 -1.25 -5.44 10.29
CA GLU A 63 -0.50 -6.51 9.63
C GLU A 63 0.19 -6.06 8.35
N ILE A 64 -0.36 -5.04 7.69
CA ILE A 64 0.22 -4.52 6.45
C ILE A 64 1.36 -3.55 6.76
N PHE A 65 1.15 -2.62 7.70
CA PHE A 65 2.03 -1.46 7.87
C PHE A 65 2.87 -1.48 9.15
N PHE A 66 2.58 -2.35 10.07
CA PHE A 66 3.28 -2.45 11.35
C PHE A 66 3.67 -3.90 11.65
#